data_63078a5a3df94ac3596af7bd1f261b27
#
_entry.id   63078a5a3df94ac3596af7bd1f261b27
#
_cell.length_a   1.000
_cell.length_b   1.000
_cell.length_c   1.000
_cell.angle_alpha   90.00
_cell.angle_beta   90.00
_cell.angle_gamma   90.00
#
_symmetry.space_group_name_H-M   'P 1'
#
loop_
_entity.id
_entity.type
_entity.pdbx_description
1 polymer ?
#
loop_
_entity_poly.entity_id
_entity_poly.type
_entity_poly.pdbx_seq_one_letter_code
_entity_poly.pdbx_strand_id
1 'polypeptide(L)'
;MDNGPSNFSFILIFCRSLGQATPSVTAFAEGQGAAYRMFKIIERKPDIDIYDTTGIILEDIKGDVELKNVYFSYPTRSEHLVFDGFSLHIPSGTTMALVGESGSGKSTVISLVERFYDPQAGEVLIDDVDIRRMKLGWIRGKISLVSQEPVLFSTTIRENIAYGMENLTVDEINRAIELANAAKFIDKLPNVHKLTHSYLT
;
A
#
# COMPACT_ATOMS: atom_id res chain seq x y z
N MET A 1 -15.45 -74.86 26.23
CA MET A 1 -14.08 -74.36 26.39
C MET A 1 -13.99 -73.13 25.48
N ASP A 2 -14.28 -71.95 26.04
CA ASP A 2 -14.17 -70.67 25.31
C ASP A 2 -12.70 -70.24 25.27
N ASN A 3 -12.11 -70.44 24.13
CA ASN A 3 -10.81 -69.80 23.84
C ASN A 3 -11.03 -68.34 23.58
N GLY A 4 -11.07 -67.51 24.63
CA GLY A 4 -11.01 -66.11 24.51
C GLY A 4 -9.75 -65.68 23.72
N PRO A 5 -9.78 -64.59 22.96
CA PRO A 5 -8.64 -64.16 22.15
C PRO A 5 -7.40 -64.08 23.05
N SER A 6 -6.33 -64.76 22.62
CA SER A 6 -5.08 -64.79 23.38
C SER A 6 -4.52 -63.36 23.52
N ASN A 7 -3.82 -63.04 24.62
CA ASN A 7 -3.16 -61.79 24.86
C ASN A 7 -2.28 -61.31 23.66
N PHE A 8 -1.76 -62.30 22.93
CA PHE A 8 -1.01 -62.08 21.70
C PHE A 8 -1.85 -61.42 20.57
N SER A 9 -3.11 -61.86 20.41
CA SER A 9 -4.05 -61.28 19.43
C SER A 9 -4.38 -59.81 19.75
N PHE A 10 -4.53 -59.45 21.01
CA PHE A 10 -4.75 -58.06 21.44
C PHE A 10 -3.54 -57.19 21.14
N ILE A 11 -2.32 -57.66 21.39
CA ILE A 11 -1.09 -56.94 21.11
C ILE A 11 -0.96 -56.69 19.60
N LEU A 12 -1.24 -57.67 18.75
CA LEU A 12 -1.18 -57.51 17.29
C LEU A 12 -2.20 -56.48 16.78
N ILE A 13 -3.43 -56.55 17.29
CA ILE A 13 -4.48 -55.57 16.92
C ILE A 13 -4.07 -54.18 17.34
N PHE A 14 -3.53 -54.00 18.55
CA PHE A 14 -3.07 -52.72 19.06
C PHE A 14 -1.93 -52.15 18.22
N CYS A 15 -0.89 -52.94 17.93
CA CYS A 15 0.23 -52.50 17.08
C CYS A 15 -0.24 -52.13 15.68
N ARG A 16 -1.18 -52.89 15.09
CA ARG A 16 -1.76 -52.57 13.79
C ARG A 16 -2.55 -51.27 13.81
N SER A 17 -3.38 -51.05 14.84
CA SER A 17 -4.16 -49.82 15.00
C SER A 17 -3.26 -48.60 15.21
N LEU A 18 -2.20 -48.74 15.98
CA LEU A 18 -1.21 -47.69 16.19
C LEU A 18 -0.48 -47.32 14.88
N GLY A 19 -0.10 -48.39 14.10
CA GLY A 19 0.52 -48.15 12.78
C GLY A 19 -0.43 -47.42 11.79
N GLN A 20 -1.72 -47.74 11.85
CA GLN A 20 -2.73 -47.05 11.00
C GLN A 20 -3.03 -45.61 11.43
N ALA A 21 -2.76 -45.24 12.69
CA ALA A 21 -2.94 -43.87 13.16
C ALA A 21 -1.84 -42.91 12.67
N THR A 22 -0.65 -43.41 12.36
CA THR A 22 0.50 -42.63 11.96
C THR A 22 0.23 -41.70 10.78
N PRO A 23 -0.38 -42.11 9.65
CA PRO A 23 -0.68 -41.23 8.54
C PRO A 23 -1.61 -40.08 8.92
N SER A 24 -2.59 -40.35 9.80
CA SER A 24 -3.52 -39.33 10.28
C SER A 24 -2.83 -38.25 11.14
N VAL A 25 -1.88 -38.69 11.99
CA VAL A 25 -1.07 -37.80 12.83
C VAL A 25 -0.18 -36.90 11.93
N THR A 26 0.43 -37.50 10.90
CA THR A 26 1.26 -36.75 9.94
C THR A 26 0.43 -35.71 9.18
N ALA A 27 -0.72 -36.12 8.65
CA ALA A 27 -1.62 -35.20 7.95
C ALA A 27 -2.10 -34.06 8.87
N PHE A 28 -2.38 -34.34 10.13
CA PHE A 28 -2.74 -33.33 11.13
C PHE A 28 -1.57 -32.35 11.39
N ALA A 29 -0.36 -32.84 11.54
CA ALA A 29 0.83 -32.02 11.75
C ALA A 29 1.10 -31.13 10.53
N GLU A 30 0.97 -31.64 9.31
CA GLU A 30 1.08 -30.84 8.07
C GLU A 30 -0.01 -29.78 7.98
N GLY A 31 -1.26 -30.13 8.32
CA GLY A 31 -2.38 -29.20 8.39
C GLY A 31 -2.14 -28.08 9.42
N GLN A 32 -1.62 -28.41 10.59
CA GLN A 32 -1.25 -27.44 11.61
C GLN A 32 -0.16 -26.47 11.13
N GLY A 33 0.87 -26.99 10.45
CA GLY A 33 1.93 -26.17 9.85
C GLY A 33 1.41 -25.23 8.75
N ALA A 34 0.47 -25.69 7.93
CA ALA A 34 -0.18 -24.87 6.93
C ALA A 34 -1.06 -23.77 7.57
N ALA A 35 -1.88 -24.15 8.55
CA ALA A 35 -2.72 -23.21 9.30
C ALA A 35 -1.90 -22.12 10.00
N TYR A 36 -0.80 -22.50 10.66
CA TYR A 36 0.10 -21.52 11.30
C TYR A 36 0.60 -20.46 10.30
N ARG A 37 1.03 -20.89 9.11
CA ARG A 37 1.48 -19.95 8.07
C ARG A 37 0.35 -19.03 7.60
N MET A 38 -0.86 -19.54 7.43
CA MET A 38 -2.03 -18.75 7.05
C MET A 38 -2.38 -17.71 8.13
N PHE A 39 -2.46 -18.13 9.40
CA PHE A 39 -2.73 -17.20 10.51
C PHE A 39 -1.65 -16.15 10.65
N LYS A 40 -0.38 -16.51 10.47
CA LYS A 40 0.73 -15.54 10.50
C LYS A 40 0.60 -14.46 9.41
N ILE A 41 0.05 -14.80 8.23
CA ILE A 41 -0.22 -13.82 7.17
C ILE A 41 -1.42 -12.93 7.55
N ILE A 42 -2.49 -13.53 8.10
CA ILE A 42 -3.70 -12.80 8.51
C ILE A 42 -3.40 -11.83 9.67
N GLU A 43 -2.59 -12.26 10.63
CA GLU A 43 -2.23 -11.46 11.81
C GLU A 43 -1.11 -10.45 11.55
N ARG A 44 -0.50 -10.49 10.35
CA ARG A 44 0.57 -9.57 9.99
C ARG A 44 0.05 -8.12 9.99
N LYS A 45 0.64 -7.29 10.81
CA LYS A 45 0.46 -5.83 10.76
C LYS A 45 1.47 -5.25 9.77
N PRO A 46 1.03 -4.48 8.77
CA PRO A 46 1.95 -3.75 7.90
C PRO A 46 2.65 -2.63 8.69
N ASP A 47 3.90 -2.32 8.35
CA ASP A 47 4.64 -1.22 8.97
C ASP A 47 3.98 0.13 8.69
N ILE A 48 3.38 0.27 7.52
CA ILE A 48 2.59 1.43 7.11
C ILE A 48 1.15 0.96 6.93
N ASP A 49 0.30 1.25 7.92
CA ASP A 49 -1.10 0.84 7.93
C ASP A 49 -2.02 2.01 7.57
N ILE A 50 -2.69 1.92 6.43
CA ILE A 50 -3.65 2.93 5.97
C ILE A 50 -4.93 2.96 6.82
N TYR A 51 -5.24 1.86 7.50
CA TYR A 51 -6.41 1.75 8.38
C TYR A 51 -6.13 2.26 9.79
N ASP A 52 -4.87 2.59 10.10
CA ASP A 52 -4.54 3.22 11.37
C ASP A 52 -5.19 4.61 11.44
N THR A 53 -6.11 4.75 12.39
CA THR A 53 -6.81 6.01 12.63
C THR A 53 -6.08 6.93 13.61
N THR A 54 -4.97 6.48 14.16
CA THR A 54 -4.14 7.27 15.08
C THR A 54 -3.25 8.26 14.31
N GLY A 55 -2.63 9.18 15.02
CA GLY A 55 -1.69 10.14 14.48
C GLY A 55 -2.18 11.57 14.50
N ILE A 56 -1.25 12.49 14.25
CA ILE A 56 -1.46 13.94 14.29
C ILE A 56 -2.23 14.38 13.04
N ILE A 57 -3.18 15.28 13.26
CA ILE A 57 -3.86 16.06 12.22
C ILE A 57 -3.51 17.52 12.45
N LEU A 58 -2.95 18.19 11.45
CA LEU A 58 -2.69 19.63 11.54
C LEU A 58 -3.97 20.39 11.23
N GLU A 59 -4.25 21.45 11.99
CA GLU A 59 -5.40 22.32 11.75
C GLU A 59 -5.25 23.07 10.42
N ASP A 60 -4.04 23.55 10.15
CA ASP A 60 -3.64 24.19 8.91
C ASP A 60 -2.37 23.55 8.34
N ILE A 61 -2.33 23.33 7.04
CA ILE A 61 -1.18 22.80 6.33
C ILE A 61 -0.63 23.83 5.36
N LYS A 62 0.63 24.24 5.57
CA LYS A 62 1.31 25.21 4.72
C LYS A 62 2.00 24.55 3.53
N GLY A 63 2.39 23.27 3.72
CA GLY A 63 3.06 22.48 2.70
C GLY A 63 4.55 22.74 2.57
N ASP A 64 5.22 23.08 3.67
CA ASP A 64 6.68 23.06 3.76
C ASP A 64 7.12 21.58 3.86
N VAL A 65 8.00 21.13 2.97
CA VAL A 65 8.43 19.73 2.91
C VAL A 65 9.94 19.65 3.10
N GLU A 66 10.39 18.84 4.05
CA GLU A 66 11.81 18.68 4.32
C GLU A 66 12.19 17.20 4.49
N LEU A 67 13.24 16.78 3.81
CA LEU A 67 13.93 15.52 4.04
C LEU A 67 15.23 15.83 4.79
N LYS A 68 15.45 15.21 5.96
CA LYS A 68 16.63 15.43 6.81
C LYS A 68 17.46 14.17 6.93
N ASN A 69 18.69 14.19 6.42
CA ASN A 69 19.65 13.09 6.53
C ASN A 69 19.03 11.72 6.24
N VAL A 70 18.31 11.62 5.13
CA VAL A 70 17.56 10.44 4.76
C VAL A 70 18.48 9.36 4.22
N TYR A 71 18.41 8.16 4.81
CA TYR A 71 19.02 6.92 4.33
C TYR A 71 17.91 6.01 3.85
N PHE A 72 18.00 5.58 2.61
CA PHE A 72 16.95 4.75 2.02
C PHE A 72 17.46 3.75 1.02
N SER A 73 16.99 2.51 1.15
CA SER A 73 17.06 1.44 0.15
C SER A 73 15.70 0.77 0.01
N TYR A 74 15.38 0.32 -1.20
CA TYR A 74 14.14 -0.45 -1.39
C TYR A 74 14.22 -1.82 -0.71
N PRO A 75 13.14 -2.30 -0.05
CA PRO A 75 13.12 -3.62 0.62
C PRO A 75 13.52 -4.79 -0.29
N THR A 76 13.23 -4.67 -1.59
CA THR A 76 13.60 -5.68 -2.60
C THR A 76 15.07 -5.66 -3.02
N ARG A 77 15.79 -4.59 -2.66
CA ARG A 77 17.20 -4.35 -3.01
C ARG A 77 17.92 -3.64 -1.86
N SER A 78 17.86 -4.23 -0.68
CA SER A 78 18.38 -3.64 0.56
C SER A 78 19.90 -3.34 0.52
N GLU A 79 20.63 -4.00 -0.36
CA GLU A 79 22.08 -3.79 -0.55
C GLU A 79 22.42 -2.54 -1.37
N HIS A 80 21.42 -1.94 -2.03
CA HIS A 80 21.61 -0.73 -2.85
C HIS A 80 20.98 0.47 -2.17
N LEU A 81 21.82 1.29 -1.53
CA LEU A 81 21.39 2.59 -1.01
C LEU A 81 21.02 3.51 -2.16
N VAL A 82 19.77 4.01 -2.13
CA VAL A 82 19.31 5.05 -3.05
C VAL A 82 19.66 6.41 -2.49
N PHE A 83 19.53 6.59 -1.17
CA PHE A 83 19.94 7.79 -0.45
C PHE A 83 20.89 7.44 0.67
N ASP A 84 21.98 8.21 0.75
CA ASP A 84 23.03 8.13 1.77
C ASP A 84 23.18 9.51 2.43
N GLY A 85 22.34 9.78 3.43
CA GLY A 85 22.30 11.08 4.12
C GLY A 85 21.72 12.21 3.27
N PHE A 86 20.74 11.91 2.39
CA PHE A 86 20.13 12.90 1.50
C PHE A 86 19.28 13.90 2.30
N SER A 87 19.46 15.19 1.98
CA SER A 87 18.68 16.28 2.55
C SER A 87 18.14 17.18 1.46
N LEU A 88 16.88 17.60 1.61
CA LEU A 88 16.19 18.46 0.65
C LEU A 88 15.15 19.28 1.42
N HIS A 89 15.07 20.58 1.14
CA HIS A 89 14.03 21.45 1.67
C HIS A 89 13.27 22.14 0.55
N ILE A 90 11.96 22.05 0.60
CA ILE A 90 11.00 22.62 -0.36
C ILE A 90 10.10 23.58 0.42
N PRO A 91 10.37 24.89 0.39
CA PRO A 91 9.56 25.85 1.11
C PRO A 91 8.10 25.87 0.64
N SER A 92 7.19 26.12 1.55
CA SER A 92 5.76 26.28 1.24
C SER A 92 5.53 27.26 0.09
N GLY A 93 4.56 26.95 -0.79
CA GLY A 93 4.19 27.78 -1.92
C GLY A 93 5.22 27.83 -3.06
N THR A 94 6.27 27.03 -3.02
CA THR A 94 7.29 26.97 -4.08
C THR A 94 7.08 25.76 -5.01
N THR A 95 7.60 25.88 -6.22
CA THR A 95 7.71 24.77 -7.16
C THR A 95 9.17 24.34 -7.27
N MET A 96 9.45 23.07 -7.06
CA MET A 96 10.79 22.52 -7.17
C MET A 96 10.85 21.42 -8.21
N ALA A 97 11.89 21.42 -9.05
CA ALA A 97 12.14 20.36 -10.01
C ALA A 97 13.32 19.50 -9.56
N LEU A 98 13.12 18.19 -9.53
CA LEU A 98 14.16 17.21 -9.29
C LEU A 98 14.73 16.75 -10.63
N VAL A 99 15.98 17.05 -10.90
CA VAL A 99 16.67 16.68 -12.13
C VAL A 99 17.84 15.74 -11.83
N GLY A 100 18.16 14.86 -12.76
CA GLY A 100 19.25 13.92 -12.63
C GLY A 100 19.08 12.72 -13.56
N GLU A 101 20.06 11.84 -13.60
CA GLU A 101 20.08 10.64 -14.43
C GLU A 101 18.96 9.66 -14.04
N SER A 102 18.65 8.72 -14.96
CA SER A 102 17.71 7.65 -14.64
C SER A 102 18.24 6.81 -13.46
N GLY A 103 17.38 6.51 -12.49
CA GLY A 103 17.78 5.77 -11.29
C GLY A 103 18.38 6.62 -10.15
N SER A 104 18.53 7.93 -10.29
CA SER A 104 19.09 8.82 -9.25
C SER A 104 18.17 9.06 -8.04
N GLY A 105 17.03 8.38 -7.93
CA GLY A 105 16.15 8.49 -6.77
C GLY A 105 15.07 9.59 -6.85
N LYS A 106 14.87 10.27 -7.98
CA LYS A 106 13.86 11.33 -8.11
C LYS A 106 12.46 10.88 -7.70
N SER A 107 12.02 9.75 -8.24
CA SER A 107 10.71 9.16 -7.88
C SER A 107 10.69 8.63 -6.44
N THR A 108 11.84 8.29 -5.88
CA THR A 108 11.96 7.85 -4.50
C THR A 108 11.67 8.99 -3.51
N VAL A 109 12.07 10.22 -3.83
CA VAL A 109 11.69 11.40 -3.02
C VAL A 109 10.18 11.51 -2.91
N ILE A 110 9.47 11.42 -4.04
CA ILE A 110 8.00 11.47 -4.09
C ILE A 110 7.40 10.32 -3.25
N SER A 111 7.91 9.10 -3.44
CA SER A 111 7.43 7.93 -2.69
C SER A 111 7.62 8.04 -1.18
N LEU A 112 8.67 8.73 -0.73
CA LEU A 112 8.90 9.01 0.69
C LEU A 112 7.97 10.11 1.20
N VAL A 113 7.74 11.18 0.42
CA VAL A 113 6.82 12.27 0.80
C VAL A 113 5.38 11.77 0.90
N GLU A 114 4.96 10.86 0.02
CA GLU A 114 3.65 10.21 0.08
C GLU A 114 3.58 9.06 1.12
N ARG A 115 4.72 8.80 1.78
CA ARG A 115 4.87 7.72 2.75
C ARG A 115 4.44 6.36 2.21
N PHE A 116 4.83 6.03 0.95
CA PHE A 116 4.76 4.64 0.47
C PHE A 116 5.85 3.79 1.09
N TYR A 117 6.93 4.44 1.55
CA TYR A 117 8.03 3.85 2.31
C TYR A 117 8.42 4.80 3.43
N ASP A 118 8.90 4.25 4.54
CA ASP A 118 9.57 5.01 5.59
C ASP A 118 11.09 4.87 5.38
N PRO A 119 11.90 5.92 5.62
CA PRO A 119 13.35 5.83 5.53
C PRO A 119 13.93 4.96 6.66
N GLN A 120 15.05 4.28 6.42
CA GLN A 120 15.77 3.50 7.43
C GLN A 120 16.39 4.40 8.51
N ALA A 121 16.84 5.61 8.11
CA ALA A 121 17.28 6.65 9.04
C ALA A 121 17.00 8.03 8.45
N GLY A 122 17.01 9.04 9.31
CA GLY A 122 16.57 10.38 8.95
C GLY A 122 15.07 10.57 9.09
N GLU A 123 14.58 11.69 8.60
CA GLU A 123 13.21 12.13 8.79
C GLU A 123 12.67 12.75 7.48
N VAL A 124 11.38 12.57 7.26
CA VAL A 124 10.61 13.30 6.25
C VAL A 124 9.56 14.12 6.99
N LEU A 125 9.64 15.42 6.85
CA LEU A 125 8.82 16.37 7.59
C LEU A 125 7.87 17.09 6.63
N ILE A 126 6.68 17.36 7.11
CA ILE A 126 5.73 18.31 6.52
C ILE A 126 5.35 19.30 7.62
N ASP A 127 5.58 20.59 7.37
CA ASP A 127 5.38 21.65 8.35
C ASP A 127 6.05 21.33 9.70
N ASP A 128 7.32 20.92 9.68
CA ASP A 128 8.15 20.53 10.84
C ASP A 128 7.68 19.29 11.60
N VAL A 129 6.66 18.57 11.11
CA VAL A 129 6.14 17.35 11.73
C VAL A 129 6.53 16.13 10.92
N ASP A 130 7.14 15.13 11.56
CA ASP A 130 7.48 13.86 10.91
C ASP A 130 6.21 13.15 10.43
N ILE A 131 6.20 12.81 9.13
CA ILE A 131 5.06 12.16 8.49
C ILE A 131 4.68 10.81 9.13
N ARG A 132 5.63 10.14 9.80
CA ARG A 132 5.39 8.89 10.55
C ARG A 132 4.46 9.10 11.74
N ARG A 133 4.41 10.32 12.28
CA ARG A 133 3.54 10.71 13.40
C ARG A 133 2.18 11.23 12.97
N MET A 134 2.01 11.52 11.68
CA MET A 134 0.75 12.00 11.12
C MET A 134 -0.22 10.86 10.84
N LYS A 135 -1.52 11.15 10.92
CA LYS A 135 -2.57 10.24 10.46
C LYS A 135 -2.45 10.04 8.95
N LEU A 136 -2.10 8.83 8.53
CA LEU A 136 -1.74 8.53 7.14
C LEU A 136 -2.85 8.87 6.14
N GLY A 137 -4.11 8.50 6.44
CA GLY A 137 -5.24 8.80 5.57
C GLY A 137 -5.49 10.30 5.42
N TRP A 138 -5.21 11.09 6.48
CA TRP A 138 -5.36 12.54 6.42
C TRP A 138 -4.28 13.19 5.55
N ILE A 139 -2.99 12.85 5.75
CA ILE A 139 -1.91 13.46 4.97
C ILE A 139 -1.99 13.09 3.50
N ARG A 140 -2.30 11.85 3.16
CA ARG A 140 -2.53 11.45 1.77
C ARG A 140 -3.73 12.15 1.13
N GLY A 141 -4.73 12.55 1.89
CA GLY A 141 -5.83 13.40 1.42
C GLY A 141 -5.42 14.86 1.13
N LYS A 142 -4.23 15.29 1.56
CA LYS A 142 -3.65 16.62 1.30
C LYS A 142 -2.62 16.64 0.17
N ILE A 143 -2.17 15.46 -0.25
CA ILE A 143 -1.17 15.28 -1.31
C ILE A 143 -1.87 14.70 -2.53
N SER A 144 -1.54 15.19 -3.72
CA SER A 144 -2.01 14.62 -4.98
C SER A 144 -0.82 14.26 -5.86
N LEU A 145 -0.84 13.05 -6.41
CA LEU A 145 0.17 12.56 -7.34
C LEU A 145 -0.36 12.56 -8.77
N VAL A 146 0.41 13.15 -9.67
CA VAL A 146 0.21 12.96 -11.11
C VAL A 146 1.29 12.00 -11.60
N SER A 147 0.89 10.75 -11.82
CA SER A 147 1.79 9.70 -12.31
C SER A 147 2.10 9.88 -13.79
N GLN A 148 3.27 9.44 -14.23
CA GLN A 148 3.66 9.41 -15.64
C GLN A 148 2.78 8.43 -16.43
N GLU A 149 2.37 7.32 -15.82
CA GLU A 149 1.43 6.35 -16.35
C GLU A 149 0.18 6.33 -15.46
N PRO A 150 -0.82 7.19 -15.74
CA PRO A 150 -2.03 7.22 -14.93
C PRO A 150 -2.84 5.96 -15.15
N VAL A 151 -3.30 5.35 -14.06
CA VAL A 151 -4.21 4.21 -14.09
C VAL A 151 -5.63 4.72 -13.91
N LEU A 152 -6.48 4.43 -14.89
CA LEU A 152 -7.90 4.73 -14.82
C LEU A 152 -8.70 3.47 -14.47
N PHE A 153 -9.72 3.64 -13.65
CA PHE A 153 -10.67 2.58 -13.38
C PHE A 153 -11.61 2.36 -14.59
N SER A 154 -12.08 1.15 -14.78
CA SER A 154 -13.01 0.78 -15.84
C SER A 154 -14.42 1.31 -15.58
N THR A 155 -14.52 2.61 -15.43
CA THR A 155 -15.75 3.37 -15.13
C THR A 155 -15.81 4.63 -15.99
N THR A 156 -16.81 5.48 -15.76
CA THR A 156 -16.92 6.75 -16.46
C THR A 156 -15.81 7.74 -16.05
N ILE A 157 -15.53 8.72 -16.92
CA ILE A 157 -14.61 9.84 -16.57
C ILE A 157 -15.07 10.53 -15.29
N ARG A 158 -16.38 10.75 -15.16
CA ARG A 158 -16.96 11.37 -13.98
C ARG A 158 -16.63 10.59 -12.70
N GLU A 159 -16.82 9.27 -12.72
CA GLU A 159 -16.53 8.41 -11.58
C GLU A 159 -15.03 8.32 -11.28
N ASN A 160 -14.17 8.37 -12.31
CA ASN A 160 -12.72 8.47 -12.11
C ASN A 160 -12.31 9.79 -11.45
N ILE A 161 -12.92 10.93 -11.84
CA ILE A 161 -12.66 12.23 -11.21
C ILE A 161 -13.18 12.25 -9.77
N ALA A 162 -14.34 11.65 -9.54
CA ALA A 162 -14.98 11.59 -8.22
C ALA A 162 -14.37 10.51 -7.30
N TYR A 163 -13.41 9.71 -7.79
CA TYR A 163 -12.88 8.58 -7.04
C TYR A 163 -12.29 8.98 -5.70
N GLY A 164 -12.69 8.25 -4.65
CA GLY A 164 -12.24 8.51 -3.28
C GLY A 164 -12.97 9.64 -2.55
N MET A 165 -13.94 10.28 -3.20
CA MET A 165 -14.79 11.30 -2.58
C MET A 165 -16.26 10.88 -2.62
N GLU A 166 -16.94 10.97 -1.50
CA GLU A 166 -18.38 10.71 -1.40
C GLU A 166 -19.16 12.01 -1.63
N ASN A 167 -20.28 11.92 -2.36
CA ASN A 167 -21.27 13.00 -2.55
C ASN A 167 -20.76 14.27 -3.27
N LEU A 168 -19.85 14.12 -4.24
CA LEU A 168 -19.45 15.25 -5.08
C LEU A 168 -20.61 15.74 -5.96
N THR A 169 -20.79 17.04 -5.97
CA THR A 169 -21.74 17.72 -6.85
C THR A 169 -21.19 17.80 -8.28
N VAL A 170 -22.09 18.00 -9.25
CA VAL A 170 -21.70 18.19 -10.66
C VAL A 170 -20.82 19.44 -10.83
N ASP A 171 -21.12 20.49 -10.05
CA ASP A 171 -20.38 21.75 -10.12
C ASP A 171 -18.94 21.61 -9.62
N GLU A 172 -18.71 20.82 -8.57
CA GLU A 172 -17.36 20.52 -8.07
C GLU A 172 -16.55 19.73 -9.08
N ILE A 173 -17.17 18.75 -9.75
CA ILE A 173 -16.53 17.98 -10.83
C ILE A 173 -16.18 18.91 -12.01
N ASN A 174 -17.10 19.75 -12.45
CA ASN A 174 -16.87 20.69 -13.54
C ASN A 174 -15.75 21.67 -13.19
N ARG A 175 -15.75 22.18 -11.96
CA ARG A 175 -14.67 23.06 -11.48
C ARG A 175 -13.31 22.37 -11.49
N ALA A 176 -13.24 21.08 -11.09
CA ALA A 176 -12.00 20.29 -11.15
C ALA A 176 -11.51 20.12 -12.59
N ILE A 177 -12.43 19.85 -13.54
CA ILE A 177 -12.15 19.74 -14.97
C ILE A 177 -11.62 21.05 -15.53
N GLU A 178 -12.20 22.19 -15.16
CA GLU A 178 -11.74 23.51 -15.56
C GLU A 178 -10.34 23.83 -15.01
N LEU A 179 -10.12 23.59 -13.72
CA LEU A 179 -8.81 23.79 -13.06
C LEU A 179 -7.70 22.94 -13.69
N ALA A 180 -8.03 21.72 -14.11
CA ALA A 180 -7.13 20.82 -14.84
C ALA A 180 -6.94 21.24 -16.32
N ASN A 181 -7.62 22.29 -16.79
CA ASN A 181 -7.67 22.69 -18.21
C ASN A 181 -8.10 21.55 -19.16
N ALA A 182 -8.91 20.64 -18.67
CA ALA A 182 -9.34 19.43 -19.37
C ALA A 182 -10.70 19.60 -20.10
N ALA A 183 -11.46 20.66 -19.85
CA ALA A 183 -12.80 20.86 -20.39
C ALA A 183 -12.86 20.73 -21.91
N LYS A 184 -12.00 21.45 -22.62
CA LYS A 184 -11.97 21.40 -24.10
C LYS A 184 -11.60 20.03 -24.68
N PHE A 185 -10.84 19.25 -23.92
CA PHE A 185 -10.47 17.89 -24.31
C PHE A 185 -11.64 16.95 -24.10
N ILE A 186 -12.28 17.02 -22.95
CA ILE A 186 -13.41 16.16 -22.57
C ILE A 186 -14.59 16.40 -23.51
N ASP A 187 -14.93 17.65 -23.82
CA ASP A 187 -16.04 18.02 -24.71
C ASP A 187 -15.89 17.46 -26.15
N LYS A 188 -14.68 17.19 -26.59
CA LYS A 188 -14.40 16.60 -27.92
C LYS A 188 -14.54 15.09 -27.95
N LEU A 189 -14.68 14.42 -26.81
CA LEU A 189 -14.78 12.96 -26.77
C LEU A 189 -16.19 12.51 -27.16
N PRO A 190 -16.31 11.51 -28.05
CA PRO A 190 -17.62 10.95 -28.39
C PRO A 190 -18.22 10.27 -27.15
N ASN A 191 -19.47 10.60 -26.81
CA ASN A 191 -20.20 10.06 -25.66
C ASN A 191 -19.67 10.49 -24.28
N VAL A 192 -19.44 11.79 -24.07
CA VAL A 192 -18.94 12.43 -22.82
C VAL A 192 -19.61 11.90 -21.53
N HIS A 193 -20.85 11.43 -21.61
CA HIS A 193 -21.61 10.91 -20.47
C HIS A 193 -21.50 9.39 -20.25
N LYS A 194 -20.83 8.65 -21.18
CA LYS A 194 -20.79 7.18 -21.17
C LYS A 194 -19.40 6.59 -21.43
N LEU A 195 -18.34 7.35 -21.27
CA LEU A 195 -17.00 6.80 -21.49
C LEU A 195 -16.67 5.72 -20.46
N THR A 196 -17.15 4.55 -20.77
CA THR A 196 -16.58 3.31 -20.27
C THR A 196 -15.28 3.04 -21.04
N HIS A 197 -14.33 2.53 -20.35
CA HIS A 197 -12.94 2.23 -20.68
C HIS A 197 -12.71 1.30 -21.90
N SER A 198 -13.26 1.55 -23.06
CA SER A 198 -13.07 0.65 -24.22
C SER A 198 -11.96 1.08 -25.20
N TYR A 199 -11.10 2.04 -24.86
CA TYR A 199 -10.09 2.57 -25.78
C TYR A 199 -8.67 2.72 -25.21
N LEU A 200 -8.29 1.88 -24.23
CA LEU A 200 -6.88 1.75 -23.83
C LEU A 200 -6.45 0.27 -23.97
N THR A 201 -6.37 -0.20 -25.18
CA THR A 201 -5.53 -1.32 -25.60
C THR A 201 -4.60 -0.85 -26.70
#